data_8aedf021e90ec473508c67d6d7ce2a59
#
_entry.id   8aedf021e90ec473508c67d6d7ce2a59
#
_cell.length_a   1.000
_cell.length_b   1.000
_cell.length_c   1.000
_cell.angle_alpha   90.00
_cell.angle_beta   90.00
_cell.angle_gamma   90.00
#
_symmetry.space_group_name_H-M   'P 1'
#
loop_
_entity.id
_entity.type
_entity.pdbx_description
1 polymer ?
#
loop_
_entity_poly.entity_id
_entity_poly.type
_entity_poly.pdbx_seq_one_letter_code
_entity_poly.pdbx_strand_id
1 'polypeptide(L)'
;MGPTPKIWRVNPTQPTSEVSAPEASLPGTRRPIRDLPDELISQIAAGEVVERPASVVRELVDNALDAGATQITVRLLAGGVRLIAVEDDGLGIPPEELPVALRRHATSKITNLHDLETVATMGFRGEALAAISSVSEMALLSRPPTQASAFLLDARSGELRPAARSQGTTVEVKELFFSTPARRKFLKTDATELAHCIESVRRHALARPDVGFAIWHEGKLVEQWRATFVPGEGNPQDALARRLSDVLGEDFVTQSVAVQHRVGPVTVTGRAGLPDAARSRPDHQYCYVNGRFVRDKVLTHAARAAYEDVLHGHKQPIYALYVEIDPARVDVNVHPTKIEVRFRDSREVHQAVRHAVENALAAPRAAL
;
A
#
# COMPACT_ATOMS: atom_id res chain seq x y z
N MET A 1 63.68 -40.27 49.84
CA MET A 1 62.50 -39.59 50.35
C MET A 1 62.11 -38.50 49.34
N GLY A 2 61.23 -38.83 48.42
CA GLY A 2 60.74 -37.89 47.39
C GLY A 2 59.29 -37.54 47.69
N PRO A 3 58.81 -36.35 47.37
CA PRO A 3 57.46 -35.90 47.71
C PRO A 3 56.43 -36.45 46.75
N THR A 4 55.29 -36.83 47.33
CA THR A 4 54.07 -37.31 46.69
C THR A 4 53.40 -36.21 45.84
N PRO A 5 52.78 -36.53 44.69
CA PRO A 5 52.09 -35.57 43.86
C PRO A 5 50.66 -35.30 44.40
N LYS A 6 50.27 -34.02 44.45
CA LYS A 6 48.94 -33.54 44.77
C LYS A 6 47.95 -33.90 43.67
N ILE A 7 46.93 -34.66 44.02
CA ILE A 7 45.77 -34.98 43.15
C ILE A 7 44.81 -33.79 43.18
N TRP A 8 44.60 -33.12 42.04
CA TRP A 8 43.56 -32.14 41.83
C TRP A 8 42.20 -32.82 41.73
N ARG A 9 41.29 -32.49 42.65
CA ARG A 9 39.88 -32.89 42.54
C ARG A 9 39.22 -32.03 41.48
N VAL A 10 38.69 -32.65 40.44
CA VAL A 10 37.83 -32.04 39.43
C VAL A 10 36.43 -32.02 40.01
N ASN A 11 35.84 -30.80 40.12
CA ASN A 11 34.45 -30.60 40.45
C ASN A 11 33.55 -31.15 39.34
N PRO A 12 32.41 -31.79 39.62
CA PRO A 12 31.49 -32.24 38.59
C PRO A 12 30.80 -31.03 37.96
N THR A 13 30.91 -30.96 36.65
CA THR A 13 30.27 -30.03 35.74
C THR A 13 28.74 -30.00 35.96
N GLN A 14 28.18 -28.81 36.02
CA GLN A 14 26.75 -28.61 35.96
C GLN A 14 26.19 -29.16 34.63
N PRO A 15 24.94 -29.67 34.59
CA PRO A 15 24.34 -30.14 33.37
C PRO A 15 24.07 -29.00 32.44
N THR A 16 24.66 -29.04 31.26
CA THR A 16 24.30 -28.19 30.10
C THR A 16 22.84 -28.45 29.76
N SER A 17 22.07 -27.38 29.68
CA SER A 17 20.71 -27.42 29.16
C SER A 17 20.74 -27.98 27.73
N GLU A 18 20.26 -29.20 27.60
CA GLU A 18 19.99 -29.82 26.31
C GLU A 18 18.93 -28.99 25.59
N VAL A 19 19.35 -28.33 24.50
CA VAL A 19 18.42 -27.83 23.48
C VAL A 19 17.79 -29.09 22.86
N SER A 20 16.58 -29.42 23.25
CA SER A 20 15.84 -30.54 22.68
C SER A 20 15.67 -30.29 21.18
N ALA A 21 16.29 -31.16 20.37
CA ALA A 21 16.02 -31.23 18.94
C ALA A 21 14.51 -31.48 18.71
N PRO A 22 13.93 -30.95 17.63
CA PRO A 22 12.52 -31.21 17.36
C PRO A 22 12.28 -32.70 17.20
N GLU A 23 11.45 -33.29 18.06
CA GLU A 23 11.01 -34.67 17.95
C GLU A 23 10.46 -34.94 16.56
N ALA A 24 11.14 -35.78 15.82
CA ALA A 24 10.64 -36.32 14.56
C ALA A 24 9.36 -37.11 14.85
N SER A 25 8.22 -36.61 14.48
CA SER A 25 6.94 -37.28 14.66
C SER A 25 6.91 -38.56 13.85
N LEU A 26 6.67 -39.69 14.54
CA LEU A 26 6.42 -41.02 13.93
C LEU A 26 5.21 -40.90 12.97
N PRO A 27 5.26 -41.54 11.79
CA PRO A 27 4.12 -41.54 10.86
C PRO A 27 2.91 -42.21 11.54
N GLY A 28 1.82 -41.45 11.72
CA GLY A 28 0.55 -41.98 12.24
C GLY A 28 0.05 -41.38 13.56
N THR A 29 0.83 -40.58 14.28
CA THR A 29 0.35 -39.92 15.51
C THR A 29 -0.28 -38.58 15.18
N ARG A 30 -1.58 -38.44 15.40
CA ARG A 30 -2.32 -37.18 15.28
C ARG A 30 -1.76 -36.16 16.27
N ARG A 31 -1.33 -35.00 15.77
CA ARG A 31 -0.98 -33.85 16.64
C ARG A 31 -2.24 -33.28 17.26
N PRO A 32 -2.27 -32.99 18.58
CA PRO A 32 -3.40 -32.34 19.20
C PRO A 32 -3.59 -30.89 18.64
N ILE A 33 -4.84 -30.49 18.51
CA ILE A 33 -5.19 -29.10 18.21
C ILE A 33 -4.84 -28.28 19.45
N ARG A 34 -4.09 -27.19 19.24
CA ARG A 34 -3.65 -26.27 20.31
C ARG A 34 -3.86 -24.84 19.85
N ASP A 35 -4.14 -23.96 20.79
CA ASP A 35 -4.08 -22.53 20.55
C ASP A 35 -2.64 -22.12 20.21
N LEU A 36 -2.50 -21.26 19.21
CA LEU A 36 -1.20 -20.73 18.82
C LEU A 36 -0.82 -19.56 19.73
N PRO A 37 0.47 -19.36 20.04
CA PRO A 37 0.94 -18.14 20.70
C PRO A 37 0.57 -16.89 19.89
N ASP A 38 0.22 -15.80 20.57
CA ASP A 38 -0.20 -14.54 19.95
C ASP A 38 0.83 -14.00 18.94
N GLU A 39 2.12 -14.17 19.24
CA GLU A 39 3.21 -13.79 18.34
C GLU A 39 3.15 -14.56 17.01
N LEU A 40 2.93 -15.88 17.07
CA LEU A 40 2.83 -16.73 15.89
C LEU A 40 1.56 -16.41 15.08
N ILE A 41 0.44 -16.17 15.77
CA ILE A 41 -0.81 -15.73 15.11
C ILE A 41 -0.57 -14.40 14.38
N SER A 42 0.18 -13.47 15.01
CA SER A 42 0.53 -12.18 14.41
C SER A 42 1.39 -12.33 13.17
N GLN A 43 2.40 -13.19 13.20
CA GLN A 43 3.27 -13.46 12.08
C GLN A 43 2.55 -14.15 10.91
N ILE A 44 1.59 -15.05 11.21
CA ILE A 44 0.75 -15.69 10.18
C ILE A 44 -0.16 -14.65 9.53
N ALA A 45 -0.86 -13.84 10.33
CA ALA A 45 -1.70 -12.76 9.83
C ALA A 45 -0.92 -11.70 9.02
N ALA A 46 0.30 -11.35 9.49
CA ALA A 46 1.21 -10.49 8.74
C ALA A 46 1.56 -11.07 7.36
N GLY A 47 1.54 -12.40 7.22
CA GLY A 47 1.76 -13.08 5.95
C GLY A 47 0.76 -12.78 4.86
N GLU A 48 -0.45 -12.46 5.23
CA GLU A 48 -1.52 -12.13 4.30
C GLU A 48 -1.51 -10.65 3.89
N VAL A 49 -0.95 -9.78 4.72
CA VAL A 49 -0.96 -8.32 4.54
C VAL A 49 0.38 -7.79 4.04
N VAL A 50 1.48 -8.34 4.54
CA VAL A 50 2.85 -7.86 4.26
C VAL A 50 3.63 -8.92 3.49
N GLU A 51 3.65 -8.82 2.17
CA GLU A 51 4.41 -9.72 1.29
C GLU A 51 5.81 -9.18 0.99
N ARG A 52 5.96 -7.87 0.88
CA ARG A 52 7.20 -7.17 0.48
C ARG A 52 7.20 -5.72 0.97
N PRO A 53 8.33 -4.98 0.83
CA PRO A 53 8.41 -3.57 1.20
C PRO A 53 7.30 -2.70 0.62
N ALA A 54 6.93 -2.89 -0.65
CA ALA A 54 5.86 -2.14 -1.30
C ALA A 54 4.49 -2.32 -0.63
N SER A 55 4.23 -3.47 0.00
CA SER A 55 2.99 -3.68 0.77
C SER A 55 2.95 -2.79 2.01
N VAL A 56 4.08 -2.65 2.69
CA VAL A 56 4.23 -1.73 3.84
C VAL A 56 4.04 -0.28 3.40
N VAL A 57 4.74 0.13 2.33
CA VAL A 57 4.62 1.49 1.77
C VAL A 57 3.16 1.81 1.45
N ARG A 58 2.44 0.89 0.80
CA ARG A 58 1.03 1.07 0.48
C ARG A 58 0.18 1.34 1.73
N GLU A 59 0.27 0.49 2.74
CA GLU A 59 -0.53 0.63 3.96
C GLU A 59 -0.20 1.93 4.71
N LEU A 60 1.06 2.33 4.76
CA LEU A 60 1.47 3.56 5.44
C LEU A 60 1.06 4.82 4.66
N VAL A 61 1.12 4.79 3.33
CA VAL A 61 0.62 5.88 2.48
C VAL A 61 -0.90 5.98 2.55
N ASP A 62 -1.63 4.86 2.54
CA ASP A 62 -3.08 4.83 2.78
C ASP A 62 -3.43 5.53 4.11
N ASN A 63 -2.71 5.22 5.19
CA ASN A 63 -2.92 5.86 6.49
C ASN A 63 -2.61 7.35 6.47
N ALA A 64 -1.56 7.78 5.79
CA ALA A 64 -1.22 9.19 5.65
C ALA A 64 -2.31 9.97 4.89
N LEU A 65 -2.85 9.40 3.81
CA LEU A 65 -3.95 10.00 3.04
C LEU A 65 -5.24 10.07 3.88
N ASP A 66 -5.55 9.03 4.63
CA ASP A 66 -6.71 9.00 5.54
C ASP A 66 -6.58 10.02 6.68
N ALA A 67 -5.35 10.37 7.08
CA ALA A 67 -5.05 11.43 8.04
C ALA A 67 -5.11 12.85 7.44
N GLY A 68 -5.49 12.99 6.18
CA GLY A 68 -5.63 14.27 5.50
C GLY A 68 -4.29 14.91 5.11
N ALA A 69 -3.25 14.12 4.87
CA ALA A 69 -1.95 14.63 4.46
C ALA A 69 -2.03 15.38 3.13
N THR A 70 -1.30 16.48 3.03
CA THR A 70 -1.08 17.26 1.81
C THR A 70 0.30 17.02 1.21
N GLN A 71 1.23 16.50 2.02
CA GLN A 71 2.58 16.14 1.60
C GLN A 71 2.98 14.81 2.26
N ILE A 72 3.44 13.87 1.44
CA ILE A 72 3.91 12.55 1.88
C ILE A 72 5.32 12.33 1.35
N THR A 73 6.24 11.98 2.25
CA THR A 73 7.62 11.64 1.91
C THR A 73 7.91 10.20 2.30
N VAL A 74 8.42 9.42 1.36
CA VAL A 74 8.84 8.02 1.57
C VAL A 74 10.35 7.94 1.47
N ARG A 75 10.99 7.43 2.52
CA ARG A 75 12.44 7.20 2.56
C ARG A 75 12.73 5.72 2.66
N LEU A 76 13.62 5.24 1.82
CA LEU A 76 13.94 3.83 1.69
C LEU A 76 15.46 3.58 1.75
N LEU A 77 15.86 2.50 2.43
CA LEU A 77 17.19 1.94 2.36
C LEU A 77 17.11 0.47 1.96
N ALA A 78 18.04 0.01 1.13
CA ALA A 78 18.08 -1.35 0.60
C ALA A 78 16.72 -1.79 0.00
N GLY A 79 16.15 -0.95 -0.88
CA GLY A 79 14.85 -1.23 -1.50
C GLY A 79 13.67 -1.28 -0.52
N GLY A 80 13.84 -0.77 0.70
CA GLY A 80 12.85 -0.80 1.78
C GLY A 80 13.04 -1.95 2.78
N VAL A 81 14.00 -2.83 2.58
CA VAL A 81 14.24 -3.96 3.49
C VAL A 81 14.88 -3.50 4.81
N ARG A 82 15.84 -2.58 4.75
CA ARG A 82 16.52 -2.01 5.93
C ARG A 82 15.76 -0.88 6.58
N LEU A 83 15.12 -0.03 5.78
CA LEU A 83 14.31 1.07 6.25
C LEU A 83 13.20 1.38 5.27
N ILE A 84 12.00 1.55 5.81
CA ILE A 84 10.89 2.28 5.22
C ILE A 84 10.49 3.35 6.22
N ALA A 85 10.57 4.63 5.85
CA ALA A 85 10.04 5.73 6.66
C ALA A 85 9.01 6.47 5.80
N VAL A 86 7.79 6.58 6.29
CA VAL A 86 6.72 7.37 5.68
C VAL A 86 6.40 8.54 6.58
N GLU A 87 6.62 9.74 6.07
CA GLU A 87 6.40 11.02 6.76
C GLU A 87 5.22 11.74 6.13
N ASP A 88 4.29 12.21 6.93
CA ASP A 88 3.14 12.99 6.49
C ASP A 88 2.93 14.24 7.35
N ASP A 89 2.17 15.20 6.85
CA ASP A 89 1.75 16.42 7.52
C ASP A 89 0.26 16.40 7.93
N GLY A 90 -0.31 15.21 8.07
CA GLY A 90 -1.70 15.02 8.43
C GLY A 90 -2.04 15.39 9.88
N LEU A 91 -3.20 14.90 10.34
CA LEU A 91 -3.74 15.25 11.66
C LEU A 91 -2.88 14.78 12.86
N GLY A 92 -2.00 13.80 12.65
CA GLY A 92 -1.23 13.20 13.74
C GLY A 92 -2.08 12.31 14.65
N ILE A 93 -1.40 11.67 15.60
CA ILE A 93 -1.99 10.74 16.57
C ILE A 93 -1.64 11.26 17.97
N PRO A 94 -2.62 11.42 18.87
CA PRO A 94 -2.37 11.79 20.28
C PRO A 94 -1.52 10.72 20.99
N PRO A 95 -0.67 11.10 21.97
CA PRO A 95 0.23 10.15 22.63
C PRO A 95 -0.50 8.99 23.32
N GLU A 96 -1.69 9.21 23.86
CA GLU A 96 -2.54 8.19 24.47
C GLU A 96 -3.07 7.16 23.46
N GLU A 97 -3.20 7.53 22.18
CA GLU A 97 -3.67 6.66 21.12
C GLU A 97 -2.53 5.91 20.40
N LEU A 98 -1.28 6.36 20.52
CA LEU A 98 -0.14 5.71 19.86
C LEU A 98 -0.01 4.23 20.23
N PRO A 99 -0.07 3.81 21.52
CA PRO A 99 -0.06 2.39 21.85
C PRO A 99 -1.29 1.63 21.35
N VAL A 100 -2.43 2.31 21.27
CA VAL A 100 -3.68 1.71 20.77
C VAL A 100 -3.59 1.44 19.27
N ALA A 101 -2.93 2.32 18.51
CA ALA A 101 -2.74 2.17 17.07
C ALA A 101 -1.96 0.88 16.68
N LEU A 102 -1.18 0.32 17.61
CA LEU A 102 -0.45 -0.93 17.42
C LEU A 102 -1.25 -2.18 17.80
N ARG A 103 -2.44 -2.03 18.35
CA ARG A 103 -3.29 -3.16 18.70
C ARG A 103 -4.03 -3.67 17.47
N ARG A 104 -4.26 -4.97 17.45
CA ARG A 104 -5.13 -5.57 16.44
C ARG A 104 -6.56 -5.07 16.61
N HIS A 105 -7.24 -4.94 15.48
CA HIS A 105 -8.65 -4.49 15.42
C HIS A 105 -8.89 -3.10 16.02
N ALA A 106 -7.82 -2.30 16.19
CA ALA A 106 -7.92 -0.93 16.63
C ALA A 106 -7.93 0.01 15.41
N THR A 107 -9.01 0.73 15.22
CA THR A 107 -9.18 1.67 14.11
C THR A 107 -10.10 2.81 14.52
N SER A 108 -9.82 4.00 13.99
CA SER A 108 -10.71 5.16 14.08
C SER A 108 -11.65 5.29 12.87
N LYS A 109 -11.55 4.37 11.90
CA LYS A 109 -12.14 4.53 10.56
C LYS A 109 -13.50 3.87 10.40
N ILE A 110 -13.79 2.84 11.21
CA ILE A 110 -15.08 2.15 11.23
C ILE A 110 -15.50 1.89 12.66
N THR A 111 -16.79 1.99 12.94
CA THR A 111 -17.38 1.75 14.27
C THR A 111 -18.48 0.70 14.27
N ASN A 112 -19.05 0.40 13.10
CA ASN A 112 -20.18 -0.51 12.96
C ASN A 112 -20.17 -1.22 11.58
N LEU A 113 -21.12 -2.13 11.38
CA LEU A 113 -21.23 -2.90 10.14
C LEU A 113 -21.55 -2.02 8.93
N HIS A 114 -22.36 -0.98 9.12
CA HIS A 114 -22.70 -0.05 8.03
C HIS A 114 -21.49 0.72 7.53
N ASP A 115 -20.59 1.16 8.42
CA ASP A 115 -19.31 1.79 8.05
C ASP A 115 -18.44 0.83 7.23
N LEU A 116 -18.47 -0.48 7.56
CA LEU A 116 -17.73 -1.49 6.81
C LEU A 116 -18.31 -1.73 5.40
N GLU A 117 -19.64 -1.65 5.26
CA GLU A 117 -20.33 -1.81 3.97
C GLU A 117 -20.16 -0.59 3.06
N THR A 118 -19.94 0.59 3.65
CA THR A 118 -19.82 1.88 2.94
C THR A 118 -18.45 2.51 3.04
N VAL A 119 -17.38 1.70 3.13
CA VAL A 119 -16.02 2.16 3.38
C VAL A 119 -15.58 3.27 2.43
N ALA A 120 -15.36 4.46 2.99
CA ALA A 120 -14.85 5.64 2.29
C ALA A 120 -13.33 5.82 2.48
N THR A 121 -12.73 5.22 3.51
CA THR A 121 -11.30 5.33 3.84
C THR A 121 -10.47 4.29 3.07
N MET A 122 -9.18 4.59 2.84
CA MET A 122 -8.26 3.65 2.18
C MET A 122 -7.91 2.45 3.07
N GLY A 123 -7.69 2.67 4.37
CA GLY A 123 -7.50 1.63 5.38
C GLY A 123 -8.73 1.53 6.30
N PHE A 124 -9.11 0.33 6.71
CA PHE A 124 -10.29 0.14 7.58
C PHE A 124 -10.21 -1.07 8.53
N ARG A 125 -9.30 -2.01 8.31
CA ARG A 125 -9.25 -3.27 9.08
C ARG A 125 -8.63 -3.13 10.47
N GLY A 126 -7.87 -2.06 10.73
CA GLY A 126 -7.19 -1.86 12.02
C GLY A 126 -6.11 -2.90 12.33
N GLU A 127 -5.49 -3.49 11.32
CA GLU A 127 -4.53 -4.59 11.47
C GLU A 127 -3.16 -4.30 10.86
N ALA A 128 -3.07 -3.31 9.97
CA ALA A 128 -1.85 -3.08 9.19
C ALA A 128 -0.64 -2.75 10.05
N LEU A 129 -0.75 -1.82 11.00
CA LEU A 129 0.36 -1.44 11.87
C LEU A 129 0.77 -2.59 12.80
N ALA A 130 -0.19 -3.33 13.35
CA ALA A 130 0.07 -4.51 14.17
C ALA A 130 0.79 -5.60 13.37
N ALA A 131 0.35 -5.86 12.15
CA ALA A 131 0.98 -6.84 11.25
C ALA A 131 2.41 -6.42 10.87
N ILE A 132 2.64 -5.18 10.50
CA ILE A 132 3.97 -4.64 10.16
C ILE A 132 4.90 -4.74 11.36
N SER A 133 4.45 -4.35 12.57
CA SER A 133 5.27 -4.38 13.78
C SER A 133 5.68 -5.80 14.19
N SER A 134 4.87 -6.80 13.87
CA SER A 134 5.18 -8.21 14.19
C SER A 134 6.34 -8.79 13.37
N VAL A 135 6.68 -8.18 12.24
CA VAL A 135 7.73 -8.66 11.30
C VAL A 135 8.86 -7.64 11.08
N SER A 136 8.92 -6.60 11.90
CA SER A 136 9.90 -5.51 11.76
C SER A 136 10.20 -4.85 13.10
N GLU A 137 11.16 -3.95 13.12
CA GLU A 137 11.38 -2.99 14.20
C GLU A 137 10.68 -1.69 13.81
N MET A 138 9.59 -1.33 14.49
CA MET A 138 8.76 -0.18 14.13
C MET A 138 8.76 0.89 15.22
N ALA A 139 8.77 2.15 14.79
CA ALA A 139 8.59 3.31 15.63
C ALA A 139 7.56 4.27 15.03
N LEU A 140 6.75 4.88 15.89
CA LEU A 140 5.77 5.90 15.54
C LEU A 140 6.17 7.23 16.17
N LEU A 141 6.36 8.26 15.37
CA LEU A 141 6.60 9.63 15.81
C LEU A 141 5.45 10.50 15.32
N SER A 142 4.70 11.09 16.24
CA SER A 142 3.50 11.83 15.86
C SER A 142 3.27 13.07 16.73
N ARG A 143 2.69 14.10 16.09
CA ARG A 143 2.28 15.34 16.73
C ARG A 143 0.96 15.82 16.13
N PRO A 144 -0.15 15.80 16.89
CA PRO A 144 -1.38 16.48 16.53
C PRO A 144 -1.22 18.02 16.59
N PRO A 145 -2.05 18.79 15.86
CA PRO A 145 -1.99 20.25 15.85
C PRO A 145 -2.27 20.89 17.21
N THR A 146 -3.00 20.19 18.09
CA THR A 146 -3.39 20.65 19.43
C THR A 146 -2.30 20.46 20.48
N GLN A 147 -1.18 19.79 20.14
CA GLN A 147 -0.10 19.49 21.08
C GLN A 147 1.18 20.25 20.76
N ALA A 148 1.85 20.74 21.80
CA ALA A 148 3.10 21.48 21.67
C ALA A 148 4.28 20.58 21.31
N SER A 149 4.29 19.33 21.79
CA SER A 149 5.39 18.38 21.61
C SER A 149 4.92 17.14 20.86
N ALA A 150 5.80 16.57 20.04
CA ALA A 150 5.63 15.25 19.48
C ALA A 150 5.97 14.17 20.49
N PHE A 151 5.49 12.96 20.23
CA PHE A 151 5.84 11.77 21.01
C PHE A 151 6.31 10.66 20.07
N LEU A 152 7.35 9.96 20.51
CA LEU A 152 7.91 8.79 19.86
C LEU A 152 7.52 7.55 20.65
N LEU A 153 6.89 6.59 19.99
CA LEU A 153 6.62 5.25 20.51
C LEU A 153 7.53 4.24 19.81
N ASP A 154 8.33 3.52 20.58
CA ASP A 154 8.98 2.30 20.12
C ASP A 154 8.00 1.12 20.25
N ALA A 155 7.67 0.49 19.14
CA ALA A 155 6.66 -0.57 19.11
C ALA A 155 7.10 -1.85 19.84
N ARG A 156 8.41 -2.10 19.91
CA ARG A 156 8.95 -3.32 20.51
C ARG A 156 9.03 -3.22 22.03
N SER A 157 9.55 -2.10 22.54
CA SER A 157 9.68 -1.87 23.98
C SER A 157 8.40 -1.32 24.62
N GLY A 158 7.52 -0.69 23.82
CA GLY A 158 6.38 0.08 24.32
C GLY A 158 6.77 1.41 24.96
N GLU A 159 8.04 1.82 24.87
CA GLU A 159 8.52 3.08 25.42
C GLU A 159 7.91 4.26 24.65
N LEU A 160 7.27 5.15 25.39
CA LEU A 160 6.72 6.42 24.89
C LEU A 160 7.52 7.58 25.48
N ARG A 161 8.10 8.41 24.63
CA ARG A 161 8.92 9.56 25.06
C ARG A 161 8.64 10.80 24.22
N PRO A 162 8.80 12.01 24.80
CA PRO A 162 8.75 13.25 24.05
C PRO A 162 9.82 13.30 22.95
N ALA A 163 9.49 13.91 21.82
CA ALA A 163 10.40 14.11 20.71
C ALA A 163 10.04 15.39 19.95
N ALA A 164 10.90 15.79 19.02
CA ALA A 164 10.68 16.97 18.19
C ALA A 164 10.18 16.58 16.80
N ARG A 165 9.06 17.18 16.40
CA ARG A 165 8.48 17.04 15.05
C ARG A 165 7.48 18.18 14.81
N SER A 166 7.32 18.59 13.56
CA SER A 166 6.16 19.37 13.12
C SER A 166 4.87 18.53 13.17
N GLN A 167 3.72 19.11 12.91
CA GLN A 167 2.45 18.37 12.80
C GLN A 167 2.55 17.21 11.83
N GLY A 168 1.89 16.11 12.13
CA GLY A 168 1.77 14.91 11.31
C GLY A 168 2.36 13.67 11.95
N THR A 169 2.63 12.65 11.16
CA THR A 169 3.14 11.36 11.62
C THR A 169 4.33 10.90 10.77
N THR A 170 5.31 10.30 11.43
CA THR A 170 6.37 9.52 10.80
C THR A 170 6.29 8.09 11.32
N VAL A 171 6.17 7.14 10.42
CA VAL A 171 6.26 5.71 10.73
C VAL A 171 7.57 5.20 10.18
N GLU A 172 8.45 4.71 11.04
CA GLU A 172 9.69 4.04 10.67
C GLU A 172 9.56 2.53 10.83
N VAL A 173 9.89 1.80 9.78
CA VAL A 173 9.89 0.34 9.73
C VAL A 173 11.30 -0.10 9.36
N LYS A 174 12.00 -0.72 10.31
CA LYS A 174 13.39 -1.17 10.14
C LYS A 174 13.46 -2.69 10.09
N GLU A 175 14.45 -3.20 9.38
CA GLU A 175 14.79 -4.63 9.31
C GLU A 175 13.58 -5.52 9.03
N LEU A 176 12.87 -5.23 7.93
CA LEU A 176 11.71 -6.00 7.52
C LEU A 176 12.03 -7.49 7.39
N PHE A 177 11.19 -8.34 8.01
CA PHE A 177 11.34 -9.80 8.07
C PHE A 177 12.57 -10.31 8.84
N PHE A 178 13.14 -9.52 9.76
CA PHE A 178 14.27 -9.99 10.57
C PHE A 178 13.90 -11.22 11.41
N SER A 179 12.67 -11.30 11.92
CA SER A 179 12.15 -12.42 12.71
C SER A 179 11.63 -13.60 11.85
N THR A 180 11.57 -13.44 10.54
CA THR A 180 11.09 -14.43 9.59
C THR A 180 12.08 -14.63 8.44
N PRO A 181 13.26 -15.23 8.68
CA PRO A 181 14.35 -15.31 7.71
C PRO A 181 13.97 -16.00 6.40
N ALA A 182 13.05 -16.98 6.44
CA ALA A 182 12.56 -17.63 5.24
C ALA A 182 11.86 -16.63 4.29
N ARG A 183 11.04 -15.73 4.82
CA ARG A 183 10.42 -14.66 4.03
C ARG A 183 11.43 -13.69 3.46
N ARG A 184 12.42 -13.30 4.27
CA ARG A 184 13.49 -12.39 3.82
C ARG A 184 14.24 -12.94 2.60
N LYS A 185 14.44 -14.26 2.52
CA LYS A 185 15.07 -14.93 1.37
C LYS A 185 14.24 -14.91 0.08
N PHE A 186 12.93 -14.71 0.16
CA PHE A 186 12.06 -14.60 -1.02
C PHE A 186 12.04 -13.19 -1.62
N LEU A 187 12.55 -12.18 -0.93
CA LEU A 187 12.68 -10.84 -1.48
C LEU A 187 13.63 -10.84 -2.68
N LYS A 188 13.33 -9.97 -3.62
CA LYS A 188 14.14 -9.77 -4.82
C LYS A 188 15.32 -8.83 -4.52
N THR A 189 16.03 -8.40 -5.55
CA THR A 189 17.10 -7.41 -5.41
C THR A 189 16.55 -6.08 -4.91
N ASP A 190 17.41 -5.27 -4.28
CA ASP A 190 17.06 -3.93 -3.80
C ASP A 190 16.45 -3.05 -4.89
N ALA A 191 17.00 -3.12 -6.10
CA ALA A 191 16.49 -2.38 -7.25
C ALA A 191 15.08 -2.83 -7.64
N THR A 192 14.78 -4.12 -7.57
CA THR A 192 13.44 -4.65 -7.86
C THR A 192 12.44 -4.26 -6.78
N GLU A 193 12.81 -4.37 -5.51
CA GLU A 193 11.93 -3.97 -4.41
C GLU A 193 11.70 -2.44 -4.41
N LEU A 194 12.73 -1.64 -4.72
CA LEU A 194 12.58 -0.20 -4.93
C LEU A 194 11.58 0.12 -6.05
N ALA A 195 11.67 -0.55 -7.19
CA ALA A 195 10.75 -0.35 -8.30
C ALA A 195 9.29 -0.66 -7.88
N HIS A 196 9.06 -1.69 -7.08
CA HIS A 196 7.74 -1.99 -6.52
C HIS A 196 7.24 -0.91 -5.54
N CYS A 197 8.14 -0.36 -4.71
CA CYS A 197 7.81 0.74 -3.81
C CYS A 197 7.43 2.01 -4.58
N ILE A 198 8.21 2.38 -5.59
CA ILE A 198 7.93 3.53 -6.47
C ILE A 198 6.57 3.35 -7.14
N GLU A 199 6.31 2.17 -7.72
CA GLU A 199 5.03 1.88 -8.36
C GLU A 199 3.85 1.98 -7.37
N SER A 200 4.03 1.53 -6.13
CA SER A 200 3.02 1.68 -5.09
C SER A 200 2.66 3.14 -4.81
N VAL A 201 3.67 4.00 -4.66
CA VAL A 201 3.44 5.45 -4.45
C VAL A 201 2.87 6.11 -5.70
N ARG A 202 3.34 5.71 -6.90
CA ARG A 202 2.81 6.20 -8.18
C ARG A 202 1.31 6.01 -8.30
N ARG A 203 0.81 4.83 -7.92
CA ARG A 203 -0.64 4.55 -7.93
C ARG A 203 -1.43 5.50 -7.04
N HIS A 204 -0.91 5.85 -5.87
CA HIS A 204 -1.53 6.86 -5.00
C HIS A 204 -1.46 8.27 -5.61
N ALA A 205 -0.31 8.62 -6.15
CA ALA A 205 -0.10 9.94 -6.78
C ALA A 205 -1.06 10.18 -7.95
N LEU A 206 -1.35 9.16 -8.75
CA LEU A 206 -2.30 9.24 -9.86
C LEU A 206 -3.76 9.43 -9.41
N ALA A 207 -4.09 9.03 -8.18
CA ALA A 207 -5.42 9.21 -7.59
C ALA A 207 -5.58 10.52 -6.81
N ARG A 208 -4.46 11.17 -6.41
CA ARG A 208 -4.46 12.30 -5.49
C ARG A 208 -3.62 13.46 -6.04
N PRO A 209 -4.13 14.18 -7.07
CA PRO A 209 -3.46 15.36 -7.61
C PRO A 209 -3.33 16.53 -6.60
N ASP A 210 -4.12 16.49 -5.53
CA ASP A 210 -4.10 17.44 -4.41
C ASP A 210 -2.97 17.18 -3.39
N VAL A 211 -2.27 16.05 -3.48
CA VAL A 211 -1.21 15.67 -2.54
C VAL A 211 0.15 15.64 -3.24
N GLY A 212 1.17 16.19 -2.57
CA GLY A 212 2.56 16.08 -3.00
C GLY A 212 3.20 14.79 -2.49
N PHE A 213 4.02 14.15 -3.33
CA PHE A 213 4.76 12.93 -2.99
C PHE A 213 6.23 13.10 -3.32
N ALA A 214 7.10 12.62 -2.43
CA ALA A 214 8.55 12.53 -2.65
C ALA A 214 9.06 11.16 -2.21
N ILE A 215 9.95 10.57 -3.00
CA ILE A 215 10.57 9.27 -2.71
C ILE A 215 12.08 9.45 -2.69
N TRP A 216 12.68 9.05 -1.58
CA TRP A 216 14.13 9.05 -1.36
C TRP A 216 14.64 7.62 -1.23
N HIS A 217 15.74 7.31 -1.86
CA HIS A 217 16.42 6.03 -1.73
C HIS A 217 17.92 6.26 -1.52
N GLU A 218 18.49 5.64 -0.48
CA GLU A 218 19.91 5.81 -0.10
C GLU A 218 20.31 7.29 0.01
N GLY A 219 19.43 8.11 0.59
CA GLY A 219 19.67 9.55 0.77
C GLY A 219 19.53 10.41 -0.47
N LYS A 220 19.17 9.84 -1.61
CA LYS A 220 18.95 10.57 -2.88
C LYS A 220 17.48 10.65 -3.23
N LEU A 221 17.03 11.82 -3.69
CA LEU A 221 15.68 12.00 -4.24
C LEU A 221 15.58 11.24 -5.56
N VAL A 222 14.67 10.27 -5.65
CA VAL A 222 14.46 9.45 -6.86
C VAL A 222 13.20 9.84 -7.61
N GLU A 223 12.15 10.28 -6.91
CA GLU A 223 10.91 10.78 -7.51
C GLU A 223 10.34 11.93 -6.68
N GLN A 224 9.75 12.92 -7.35
CA GLN A 224 9.01 14.00 -6.72
C GLN A 224 7.85 14.43 -7.61
N TRP A 225 6.62 14.35 -7.07
CA TRP A 225 5.41 14.79 -7.74
C TRP A 225 4.71 15.82 -6.84
N ARG A 226 4.75 17.08 -7.25
CA ARG A 226 4.11 18.18 -6.51
C ARG A 226 2.60 18.13 -6.66
N ALA A 227 1.86 18.63 -5.68
CA ALA A 227 0.43 18.81 -5.83
C ALA A 227 0.12 19.70 -7.04
N THR A 228 -0.81 19.28 -7.89
CA THR A 228 -1.25 20.00 -9.08
C THR A 228 -2.65 20.59 -8.94
N PHE A 229 -3.28 20.33 -7.81
CA PHE A 229 -4.65 20.74 -7.51
C PHE A 229 -4.75 21.25 -6.08
N VAL A 230 -5.44 22.41 -5.93
CA VAL A 230 -5.88 22.91 -4.63
C VAL A 230 -7.40 22.79 -4.60
N PRO A 231 -8.00 22.10 -3.62
CA PRO A 231 -9.45 21.96 -3.51
C PRO A 231 -10.14 23.33 -3.50
N GLY A 232 -11.10 23.52 -4.41
CA GLY A 232 -11.81 24.78 -4.59
C GLY A 232 -11.17 25.76 -5.58
N GLU A 233 -9.99 25.45 -6.14
CA GLU A 233 -9.31 26.29 -7.12
C GLU A 233 -9.06 25.54 -8.44
N GLY A 234 -9.38 26.17 -9.55
CA GLY A 234 -9.11 25.64 -10.89
C GLY A 234 -9.99 24.50 -11.34
N ASN A 235 -9.60 23.88 -12.47
CA ASN A 235 -10.32 22.75 -13.07
C ASN A 235 -9.68 21.42 -12.62
N PRO A 236 -10.43 20.53 -11.96
CA PRO A 236 -9.92 19.22 -11.54
C PRO A 236 -9.38 18.37 -12.70
N GLN A 237 -9.95 18.47 -13.89
CA GLN A 237 -9.50 17.69 -15.06
C GLN A 237 -8.13 18.17 -15.58
N ASP A 238 -7.90 19.47 -15.59
CA ASP A 238 -6.60 20.04 -15.99
C ASP A 238 -5.53 19.69 -14.94
N ALA A 239 -5.90 19.67 -13.67
CA ALA A 239 -5.02 19.26 -12.58
C ALA A 239 -4.66 17.78 -12.68
N LEU A 240 -5.63 16.92 -13.01
CA LEU A 240 -5.40 15.50 -13.25
C LEU A 240 -4.51 15.28 -14.48
N ALA A 241 -4.75 15.99 -15.57
CA ALA A 241 -3.91 15.88 -16.78
C ALA A 241 -2.45 16.27 -16.48
N ARG A 242 -2.22 17.34 -15.71
CA ARG A 242 -0.87 17.71 -15.24
C ARG A 242 -0.25 16.64 -14.39
N ARG A 243 -0.98 16.07 -13.41
CA ARG A 243 -0.50 14.96 -12.58
C ARG A 243 -0.15 13.73 -13.42
N LEU A 244 -0.98 13.37 -14.40
CA LEU A 244 -0.70 12.26 -15.31
C LEU A 244 0.58 12.52 -16.13
N SER A 245 0.77 13.75 -16.61
CA SER A 245 1.99 14.16 -17.31
C SER A 245 3.23 14.08 -16.42
N ASP A 246 3.14 14.56 -15.17
CA ASP A 246 4.26 14.54 -14.22
C ASP A 246 4.67 13.10 -13.83
N VAL A 247 3.71 12.20 -13.74
CA VAL A 247 3.93 10.81 -13.24
C VAL A 247 4.21 9.82 -14.37
N LEU A 248 3.49 9.92 -15.49
CA LEU A 248 3.57 8.96 -16.60
C LEU A 248 4.32 9.49 -17.82
N GLY A 249 4.67 10.77 -17.82
CA GLY A 249 5.30 11.46 -18.93
C GLY A 249 4.32 12.26 -19.80
N GLU A 250 4.82 13.31 -20.44
CA GLU A 250 4.05 14.19 -21.31
C GLU A 250 3.43 13.42 -22.50
N ASP A 251 4.14 12.43 -23.02
CA ASP A 251 3.67 11.58 -24.11
C ASP A 251 2.36 10.85 -23.78
N PHE A 252 2.17 10.48 -22.51
CA PHE A 252 0.92 9.82 -22.10
C PHE A 252 -0.28 10.76 -22.32
N VAL A 253 -0.15 12.01 -21.99
CA VAL A 253 -1.24 13.00 -22.12
C VAL A 253 -1.44 13.40 -23.58
N THR A 254 -0.36 13.65 -24.35
CA THR A 254 -0.42 14.08 -25.74
C THR A 254 -0.96 12.98 -26.66
N GLN A 255 -0.69 11.70 -26.32
CA GLN A 255 -1.14 10.54 -27.07
C GLN A 255 -2.42 9.90 -26.49
N SER A 256 -3.21 10.65 -25.77
CA SER A 256 -4.47 10.19 -25.18
C SER A 256 -5.56 11.23 -25.27
N VAL A 257 -6.79 10.80 -25.13
CA VAL A 257 -7.98 11.65 -25.11
C VAL A 257 -8.63 11.65 -23.73
N ALA A 258 -9.25 12.77 -23.36
CA ALA A 258 -9.99 12.87 -22.12
C ALA A 258 -11.24 11.97 -22.17
N VAL A 259 -11.48 11.25 -21.09
CA VAL A 259 -12.68 10.47 -20.85
C VAL A 259 -13.50 11.19 -19.81
N GLN A 260 -14.75 11.48 -20.13
CA GLN A 260 -15.73 12.01 -19.20
C GLN A 260 -17.12 11.58 -19.64
N HIS A 261 -17.67 10.60 -18.94
CA HIS A 261 -18.96 10.05 -19.29
C HIS A 261 -19.69 9.52 -18.07
N ARG A 262 -21.00 9.73 -18.04
CA ARG A 262 -21.88 9.16 -17.02
C ARG A 262 -22.91 8.24 -17.67
N VAL A 263 -22.98 7.03 -17.16
CA VAL A 263 -23.98 6.02 -17.58
C VAL A 263 -24.68 5.50 -16.33
N GLY A 264 -25.92 5.89 -16.15
CA GLY A 264 -26.68 5.52 -14.94
C GLY A 264 -25.99 6.02 -13.66
N PRO A 265 -25.74 5.12 -12.69
CA PRO A 265 -25.07 5.45 -11.43
C PRO A 265 -23.54 5.51 -11.54
N VAL A 266 -22.96 5.23 -12.70
CA VAL A 266 -21.50 5.12 -12.89
C VAL A 266 -20.99 6.35 -13.64
N THR A 267 -20.02 7.06 -13.04
CA THR A 267 -19.28 8.13 -13.69
C THR A 267 -17.86 7.63 -14.00
N VAL A 268 -17.42 7.79 -15.24
CA VAL A 268 -16.07 7.40 -15.71
C VAL A 268 -15.36 8.64 -16.21
N THR A 269 -14.21 8.92 -15.61
CA THR A 269 -13.33 10.04 -16.00
C THR A 269 -11.92 9.52 -16.25
N GLY A 270 -11.03 10.38 -16.72
CA GLY A 270 -9.63 10.07 -16.92
C GLY A 270 -9.15 10.27 -18.35
N ARG A 271 -8.28 9.38 -18.82
CA ARG A 271 -7.72 9.44 -20.16
C ARG A 271 -7.57 8.05 -20.77
N ALA A 272 -7.85 7.94 -22.05
CA ALA A 272 -7.70 6.74 -22.85
C ALA A 272 -6.70 7.00 -24.00
N GLY A 273 -5.68 6.16 -24.12
CA GLY A 273 -4.66 6.30 -25.16
C GLY A 273 -5.23 6.15 -26.55
N LEU A 274 -4.72 6.92 -27.51
CA LEU A 274 -5.00 6.72 -28.91
C LEU A 274 -4.48 5.32 -29.34
N PRO A 275 -5.06 4.68 -30.36
CA PRO A 275 -4.63 3.35 -30.82
C PRO A 275 -3.13 3.27 -31.14
N ASP A 276 -2.55 4.34 -31.69
CA ASP A 276 -1.13 4.41 -32.04
C ASP A 276 -0.20 4.44 -30.82
N ALA A 277 -0.72 4.85 -29.65
CA ALA A 277 0.01 4.85 -28.38
C ALA A 277 0.06 3.46 -27.71
N ALA A 278 -0.61 2.46 -28.28
CA ALA A 278 -0.66 1.11 -27.74
C ALA A 278 0.73 0.46 -27.64
N ARG A 279 0.97 -0.28 -26.56
CA ARG A 279 2.26 -0.88 -26.21
C ARG A 279 2.24 -2.40 -26.32
N SER A 280 3.42 -3.02 -26.33
CA SER A 280 3.54 -4.48 -26.28
C SER A 280 3.25 -5.05 -24.89
N ARG A 281 3.32 -4.24 -23.84
CA ARG A 281 3.10 -4.62 -22.42
C ARG A 281 1.97 -3.80 -21.81
N PRO A 282 1.21 -4.37 -20.84
CA PRO A 282 0.13 -3.67 -20.14
C PRO A 282 0.68 -2.84 -18.95
N ASP A 283 1.73 -2.07 -19.16
CA ASP A 283 2.45 -1.34 -18.12
C ASP A 283 1.85 0.03 -17.77
N HIS A 284 1.03 0.61 -18.66
CA HIS A 284 0.33 1.88 -18.44
C HIS A 284 -1.19 1.69 -18.43
N GLN A 285 -1.65 0.80 -17.58
CA GLN A 285 -3.08 0.51 -17.41
C GLN A 285 -3.46 0.71 -15.94
N TYR A 286 -4.08 1.86 -15.67
CA TYR A 286 -4.49 2.24 -14.31
C TYR A 286 -6.01 2.37 -14.24
N CYS A 287 -6.62 1.64 -13.30
CA CYS A 287 -8.05 1.75 -12.99
C CYS A 287 -8.23 2.08 -11.50
N TYR A 288 -9.18 2.98 -11.26
CA TYR A 288 -9.55 3.40 -9.91
C TYR A 288 -11.05 3.27 -9.70
N VAL A 289 -11.44 2.85 -8.51
CA VAL A 289 -12.83 2.84 -8.05
C VAL A 289 -12.92 3.67 -6.77
N ASN A 290 -13.67 4.77 -6.82
CA ASN A 290 -13.81 5.71 -5.71
C ASN A 290 -12.45 6.13 -5.11
N GLY A 291 -11.47 6.47 -5.97
CA GLY A 291 -10.13 6.89 -5.58
C GLY A 291 -9.17 5.75 -5.21
N ARG A 292 -9.61 4.50 -5.19
CA ARG A 292 -8.80 3.32 -4.88
C ARG A 292 -8.27 2.66 -6.15
N PHE A 293 -6.96 2.44 -6.23
CA PHE A 293 -6.38 1.64 -7.32
C PHE A 293 -6.88 0.19 -7.24
N VAL A 294 -7.34 -0.34 -8.38
CA VAL A 294 -7.83 -1.71 -8.49
C VAL A 294 -7.24 -2.42 -9.71
N ARG A 295 -7.10 -3.74 -9.59
CA ARG A 295 -6.84 -4.66 -10.70
C ARG A 295 -8.04 -5.58 -10.84
N ASP A 296 -9.08 -5.06 -11.44
CA ASP A 296 -10.35 -5.77 -11.58
C ASP A 296 -10.54 -6.25 -13.03
N LYS A 297 -11.02 -7.48 -13.15
CA LYS A 297 -11.21 -8.13 -14.47
C LYS A 297 -12.34 -7.49 -15.27
N VAL A 298 -13.39 -7.01 -14.61
CA VAL A 298 -14.54 -6.35 -15.26
C VAL A 298 -14.07 -5.05 -15.92
N LEU A 299 -13.31 -4.22 -15.19
CA LEU A 299 -12.78 -2.95 -15.69
C LEU A 299 -11.75 -3.16 -16.81
N THR A 300 -10.80 -4.08 -16.60
CA THR A 300 -9.77 -4.39 -17.61
C THR A 300 -10.39 -4.92 -18.91
N HIS A 301 -11.38 -5.81 -18.78
CA HIS A 301 -12.08 -6.36 -19.95
C HIS A 301 -12.93 -5.29 -20.66
N ALA A 302 -13.62 -4.43 -19.91
CA ALA A 302 -14.41 -3.33 -20.46
C ALA A 302 -13.54 -2.32 -21.22
N ALA A 303 -12.41 -1.90 -20.63
CA ALA A 303 -11.45 -1.04 -21.30
C ALA A 303 -10.92 -1.67 -22.58
N ARG A 304 -10.50 -2.95 -22.53
CA ARG A 304 -10.00 -3.67 -23.70
C ARG A 304 -11.07 -3.81 -24.80
N ALA A 305 -12.30 -4.14 -24.44
CA ALA A 305 -13.42 -4.27 -25.38
C ALA A 305 -13.68 -2.98 -26.16
N ALA A 306 -13.47 -1.82 -25.53
CA ALA A 306 -13.60 -0.53 -26.22
C ALA A 306 -12.56 -0.30 -27.34
N TYR A 307 -11.48 -1.06 -27.33
CA TYR A 307 -10.42 -0.99 -28.34
C TYR A 307 -10.49 -2.13 -29.39
N GLU A 308 -11.46 -3.04 -29.29
CA GLU A 308 -11.51 -4.27 -30.09
C GLU A 308 -11.47 -3.99 -31.61
N ASP A 309 -12.18 -2.95 -32.05
CA ASP A 309 -12.27 -2.58 -33.48
C ASP A 309 -11.06 -1.76 -33.98
N VAL A 310 -10.15 -1.33 -33.08
CA VAL A 310 -9.09 -0.35 -33.42
C VAL A 310 -7.68 -0.82 -33.10
N LEU A 311 -7.54 -1.81 -32.23
CA LEU A 311 -6.25 -2.42 -31.93
C LEU A 311 -6.12 -3.78 -32.60
N HIS A 312 -5.08 -3.91 -33.39
CA HIS A 312 -4.75 -5.16 -34.06
C HIS A 312 -3.57 -5.88 -33.41
N GLY A 313 -3.63 -7.20 -33.35
CA GLY A 313 -2.56 -8.04 -32.84
C GLY A 313 -2.50 -8.05 -31.28
N HIS A 314 -1.28 -8.16 -30.73
CA HIS A 314 -1.06 -8.30 -29.30
C HIS A 314 -0.82 -6.97 -28.57
N LYS A 315 -1.11 -5.84 -29.23
CA LYS A 315 -0.94 -4.52 -28.60
C LYS A 315 -1.90 -4.31 -27.44
N GLN A 316 -1.42 -3.62 -26.42
CA GLN A 316 -2.17 -3.30 -25.20
C GLN A 316 -2.47 -1.81 -25.16
N PRO A 317 -3.72 -1.40 -24.93
CA PRO A 317 -4.05 0.00 -24.79
C PRO A 317 -3.40 0.59 -23.54
N ILE A 318 -3.17 1.90 -23.54
CA ILE A 318 -2.77 2.64 -22.35
C ILE A 318 -3.97 3.47 -21.87
N TYR A 319 -4.15 3.54 -20.56
CA TYR A 319 -5.24 4.32 -19.97
C TYR A 319 -5.01 4.60 -18.48
N ALA A 320 -5.63 5.66 -18.00
CA ALA A 320 -5.87 5.94 -16.59
C ALA A 320 -7.34 6.29 -16.43
N LEU A 321 -8.12 5.38 -15.87
CA LEU A 321 -9.57 5.49 -15.76
C LEU A 321 -9.99 5.54 -14.29
N TYR A 322 -10.91 6.46 -13.98
CA TYR A 322 -11.43 6.71 -12.66
C TYR A 322 -12.93 6.48 -12.68
N VAL A 323 -13.37 5.46 -11.94
CA VAL A 323 -14.77 5.07 -11.81
C VAL A 323 -15.30 5.56 -10.48
N GLU A 324 -16.35 6.36 -10.52
CA GLU A 324 -17.11 6.79 -9.36
C GLU A 324 -18.46 6.09 -9.36
N ILE A 325 -18.77 5.43 -8.26
CA ILE A 325 -19.99 4.66 -8.04
C ILE A 325 -20.38 4.75 -6.57
N ASP A 326 -21.67 4.67 -6.27
CA ASP A 326 -22.14 4.59 -4.89
C ASP A 326 -21.42 3.46 -4.13
N PRO A 327 -20.78 3.75 -2.98
CA PRO A 327 -20.10 2.74 -2.17
C PRO A 327 -20.94 1.51 -1.83
N ALA A 328 -22.27 1.67 -1.69
CA ALA A 328 -23.19 0.56 -1.45
C ALA A 328 -23.32 -0.42 -2.63
N ARG A 329 -22.82 -0.06 -3.81
CA ARG A 329 -22.84 -0.86 -5.05
C ARG A 329 -21.53 -1.60 -5.33
N VAL A 330 -20.52 -1.43 -4.48
CA VAL A 330 -19.21 -2.07 -4.63
C VAL A 330 -18.70 -2.58 -3.31
N ASP A 331 -18.30 -3.86 -3.27
CA ASP A 331 -17.63 -4.45 -2.13
C ASP A 331 -16.10 -4.35 -2.35
N VAL A 332 -15.42 -3.63 -1.49
CA VAL A 332 -13.96 -3.44 -1.49
C VAL A 332 -13.23 -4.38 -0.53
N ASN A 333 -13.98 -5.14 0.29
CA ASN A 333 -13.42 -6.08 1.26
C ASN A 333 -13.32 -7.50 0.71
N VAL A 334 -12.88 -7.64 -0.53
CA VAL A 334 -12.80 -8.93 -1.24
C VAL A 334 -11.45 -9.60 -1.05
N HIS A 335 -10.36 -8.82 -1.04
CA HIS A 335 -8.99 -9.34 -0.99
C HIS A 335 -8.15 -8.60 0.07
N PRO A 336 -7.23 -9.29 0.77
CA PRO A 336 -6.34 -8.64 1.75
C PRO A 336 -5.56 -7.45 1.19
N THR A 337 -5.12 -7.52 -0.06
CA THR A 337 -4.40 -6.43 -0.73
C THR A 337 -5.29 -5.28 -1.22
N LYS A 338 -6.62 -5.41 -1.09
CA LYS A 338 -7.61 -4.38 -1.48
C LYS A 338 -7.55 -3.94 -2.95
N ILE A 339 -6.88 -4.69 -3.82
CA ILE A 339 -6.77 -4.36 -5.26
C ILE A 339 -7.88 -5.00 -6.09
N GLU A 340 -8.66 -5.91 -5.53
CA GLU A 340 -9.84 -6.50 -6.15
C GLU A 340 -11.09 -5.97 -5.50
N VAL A 341 -12.12 -5.75 -6.31
CA VAL A 341 -13.44 -5.30 -5.86
C VAL A 341 -14.51 -6.21 -6.45
N ARG A 342 -15.70 -6.17 -5.88
CA ARG A 342 -16.87 -6.87 -6.42
C ARG A 342 -18.00 -5.87 -6.61
N PHE A 343 -18.43 -5.70 -7.85
CA PHE A 343 -19.57 -4.85 -8.17
C PHE A 343 -20.90 -5.59 -7.97
N ARG A 344 -21.88 -4.89 -7.44
CA ARG A 344 -23.25 -5.41 -7.32
C ARG A 344 -23.85 -5.73 -8.67
N ASP A 345 -23.64 -4.85 -9.66
CA ASP A 345 -23.98 -5.07 -11.08
C ASP A 345 -22.73 -4.88 -11.96
N SER A 346 -22.02 -5.99 -12.21
CA SER A 346 -20.81 -6.00 -13.02
C SER A 346 -21.08 -5.66 -14.49
N ARG A 347 -22.27 -5.99 -15.00
CA ARG A 347 -22.67 -5.69 -16.39
C ARG A 347 -22.83 -4.19 -16.61
N GLU A 348 -23.50 -3.52 -15.68
CA GLU A 348 -23.69 -2.07 -15.72
C GLU A 348 -22.36 -1.33 -15.71
N VAL A 349 -21.43 -1.71 -14.82
CA VAL A 349 -20.09 -1.13 -14.73
C VAL A 349 -19.29 -1.40 -16.01
N HIS A 350 -19.32 -2.64 -16.52
CA HIS A 350 -18.64 -3.00 -17.75
C HIS A 350 -19.14 -2.14 -18.93
N GLN A 351 -20.44 -2.01 -19.12
CA GLN A 351 -21.01 -1.20 -20.18
C GLN A 351 -20.65 0.28 -20.03
N ALA A 352 -20.71 0.82 -18.81
CA ALA A 352 -20.37 2.22 -18.55
C ALA A 352 -18.93 2.54 -18.93
N VAL A 353 -17.97 1.71 -18.53
CA VAL A 353 -16.55 1.89 -18.84
C VAL A 353 -16.30 1.73 -20.33
N ARG A 354 -16.84 0.68 -20.96
CA ARG A 354 -16.72 0.45 -22.40
C ARG A 354 -17.22 1.64 -23.20
N HIS A 355 -18.45 2.08 -22.98
CA HIS A 355 -19.03 3.21 -23.69
C HIS A 355 -18.30 4.54 -23.43
N ALA A 356 -17.80 4.77 -22.22
CA ALA A 356 -17.03 5.95 -21.90
C ALA A 356 -15.76 6.04 -22.76
N VAL A 357 -15.04 4.94 -22.88
CA VAL A 357 -13.80 4.86 -23.69
C VAL A 357 -14.11 4.91 -25.19
N GLU A 358 -15.12 4.17 -25.67
CA GLU A 358 -15.56 4.19 -27.07
C GLU A 358 -15.93 5.62 -27.52
N ASN A 359 -16.72 6.33 -26.72
CA ASN A 359 -17.13 7.70 -27.00
C ASN A 359 -15.93 8.68 -27.03
N ALA A 360 -15.00 8.53 -26.10
CA ALA A 360 -13.79 9.33 -26.07
C ALA A 360 -12.92 9.12 -27.31
N LEU A 361 -12.78 7.86 -27.78
CA LEU A 361 -12.00 7.51 -28.96
C LEU A 361 -12.69 7.86 -30.29
N ALA A 362 -14.02 8.03 -30.30
CA ALA A 362 -14.77 8.41 -31.48
C ALA A 362 -14.58 9.91 -31.86
N ALA A 363 -14.43 10.76 -30.86
CA ALA A 363 -14.33 12.23 -31.06
C ALA A 363 -13.16 12.65 -31.98
N PRO A 364 -11.91 12.14 -31.84
CA PRO A 364 -10.81 12.49 -32.75
C PRO A 364 -11.00 11.97 -34.18
N ARG A 365 -11.75 10.88 -34.36
CA ARG A 365 -12.03 10.30 -35.70
C ARG A 365 -13.02 11.12 -36.50
N ALA A 366 -13.95 11.79 -35.83
CA ALA A 366 -14.92 12.66 -36.49
C ALA A 366 -14.31 14.01 -36.95
N ALA A 367 -13.11 14.34 -36.45
CA ALA A 367 -12.37 15.56 -36.78
C ALA A 367 -11.32 15.38 -37.91
N LEU A 368 -11.10 14.12 -38.37
CA LEU A 368 -10.30 13.76 -39.55
C LEU A 368 -11.19 13.51 -40.77
#